data_8559fd47a6019cab37461ed6bd9cb63c
#
_entry.id   8559fd47a6019cab37461ed6bd9cb63c
#
_cell.length_a   1.000
_cell.length_b   1.000
_cell.length_c   1.000
_cell.angle_alpha   90.00
_cell.angle_beta   90.00
_cell.angle_gamma   90.00
#
_symmetry.space_group_name_H-M   'P 1'
#
loop_
_entity.id
_entity.type
_entity.pdbx_description
1 polymer ?
#
loop_
_entity_poly.entity_id
_entity_poly.type
_entity_poly.pdbx_seq_one_letter_code
_entity_poly.pdbx_strand_id
1 'polypeptide(L)'
;MKKVLIPLLLAAMAAASCSPQVYSLHLDVRQPSNSGLDLARKSMAIVTMETPDSTFDRNTASAMARVLENDYFGGEEVIGMYRVPAADSVSVELMRSLVMDTEADVVFLLNSTLTPGEDTTRVPVKTNLSVYDSMSEDKVHRFKGQAVLVPKNGISDLSPEAETVGGRIATRFLSNWKTQTFSLYYFDDFNASEWEKALEYSYKNDFGKAVDVWMKFTKGGTALKRAVADYNIAMAMYLMEDYELSAKWLDLADQEENLSLSSGLRKRINQKLGKVAEIE
;
A
#
# COMPACT_ATOMS: atom_id res chain seq x y z
N MET A 1 -61.32 -1.66 -19.64
CA MET A 1 -59.85 -1.72 -19.82
C MET A 1 -59.05 -0.63 -19.06
N LYS A 2 -59.60 0.57 -18.80
CA LYS A 2 -58.88 1.65 -18.06
C LYS A 2 -58.66 1.40 -16.56
N LYS A 3 -59.48 0.53 -15.89
CA LYS A 3 -59.41 0.28 -14.44
C LYS A 3 -58.29 -0.71 -14.02
N VAL A 4 -57.70 -1.46 -14.94
CA VAL A 4 -56.61 -2.43 -14.65
C VAL A 4 -55.23 -1.82 -14.91
N LEU A 5 -55.13 -0.73 -15.72
CA LEU A 5 -53.89 -0.11 -16.06
C LEU A 5 -53.25 0.69 -14.89
N ILE A 6 -54.11 1.31 -14.05
CA ILE A 6 -53.64 2.12 -12.91
C ILE A 6 -52.93 1.27 -11.82
N PRO A 7 -53.51 0.13 -11.35
CA PRO A 7 -52.81 -0.71 -10.38
C PRO A 7 -51.57 -1.38 -10.96
N LEU A 8 -51.51 -1.68 -12.26
CA LEU A 8 -50.33 -2.22 -12.92
C LEU A 8 -49.19 -1.19 -13.00
N LEU A 9 -49.54 0.09 -13.27
CA LEU A 9 -48.58 1.20 -13.29
C LEU A 9 -48.01 1.52 -11.89
N LEU A 10 -48.88 1.47 -10.85
CA LEU A 10 -48.49 1.64 -9.46
C LEU A 10 -47.62 0.46 -8.98
N ALA A 11 -47.89 -0.77 -9.38
CA ALA A 11 -47.06 -1.92 -9.07
C ALA A 11 -45.70 -1.85 -9.78
N ALA A 12 -45.63 -1.35 -11.03
CA ALA A 12 -44.39 -1.16 -11.76
C ALA A 12 -43.53 -0.03 -11.17
N MET A 13 -44.12 1.05 -10.67
CA MET A 13 -43.41 2.12 -9.97
C MET A 13 -42.91 1.69 -8.59
N ALA A 14 -43.68 0.86 -7.86
CA ALA A 14 -43.24 0.28 -6.59
C ALA A 14 -42.07 -0.71 -6.77
N ALA A 15 -42.04 -1.46 -7.89
CA ALA A 15 -40.91 -2.33 -8.21
C ALA A 15 -39.64 -1.57 -8.60
N ALA A 16 -39.76 -0.39 -9.22
CA ALA A 16 -38.62 0.44 -9.59
C ALA A 16 -37.92 1.07 -8.38
N SER A 17 -38.63 1.27 -7.25
CA SER A 17 -38.03 1.82 -6.02
C SER A 17 -37.28 0.79 -5.17
N CYS A 18 -37.28 -0.48 -5.56
CA CYS A 18 -36.60 -1.57 -4.84
C CYS A 18 -35.21 -1.92 -5.40
N SER A 19 -34.73 -1.21 -6.42
CA SER A 19 -33.39 -1.47 -6.97
C SER A 19 -32.31 -0.74 -6.18
N PRO A 20 -31.20 -1.41 -5.85
CA PRO A 20 -30.09 -0.73 -5.19
C PRO A 20 -29.44 0.29 -6.13
N GLN A 21 -29.11 1.43 -5.57
CA GLN A 21 -28.33 2.48 -6.23
C GLN A 21 -26.84 2.25 -5.97
N VAL A 22 -25.98 2.80 -6.83
CA VAL A 22 -24.52 2.71 -6.68
C VAL A 22 -23.96 4.07 -6.25
N TYR A 23 -23.21 4.05 -5.17
CA TYR A 23 -22.44 5.19 -4.67
C TYR A 23 -20.95 5.00 -5.01
N SER A 24 -20.32 6.02 -5.57
CA SER A 24 -18.90 6.02 -5.89
C SER A 24 -18.09 6.68 -4.78
N LEU A 25 -17.23 5.90 -4.13
CA LEU A 25 -16.35 6.35 -3.07
C LEU A 25 -14.94 6.54 -3.65
N HIS A 26 -14.39 7.75 -3.57
CA HIS A 26 -13.05 8.08 -4.04
C HIS A 26 -12.11 8.12 -2.84
N LEU A 27 -11.13 7.23 -2.81
CA LEU A 27 -10.15 7.12 -1.73
C LEU A 27 -8.73 7.18 -2.29
N ASP A 28 -7.87 7.88 -1.59
CA ASP A 28 -6.44 7.80 -1.84
C ASP A 28 -5.90 6.51 -1.22
N VAL A 29 -5.46 5.62 -2.08
CA VAL A 29 -4.96 4.30 -1.71
C VAL A 29 -3.45 4.27 -1.92
N ARG A 30 -2.76 3.80 -0.91
CA ARG A 30 -1.32 3.59 -0.98
C ARG A 30 -1.02 2.48 -1.98
N GLN A 31 -0.09 2.75 -2.87
CA GLN A 31 0.45 1.80 -3.84
C GLN A 31 1.90 1.48 -3.48
N PRO A 32 2.40 0.31 -3.89
CA PRO A 32 3.83 0.02 -3.78
C PRO A 32 4.65 1.15 -4.40
N SER A 33 5.85 1.33 -3.86
CA SER A 33 6.80 2.31 -4.37
C SER A 33 7.21 2.02 -5.82
N ASN A 34 7.85 3.00 -6.47
CA ASN A 34 8.39 2.84 -7.82
C ASN A 34 9.52 1.78 -7.91
N SER A 35 10.03 1.33 -6.76
CA SER A 35 10.98 0.21 -6.69
C SER A 35 10.34 -1.16 -6.89
N GLY A 36 9.00 -1.25 -6.85
CA GLY A 36 8.23 -2.49 -6.86
C GLY A 36 8.18 -3.18 -5.48
N LEU A 37 8.80 -2.58 -4.44
CA LEU A 37 8.76 -3.09 -3.07
C LEU A 37 7.61 -2.43 -2.31
N ASP A 38 6.85 -3.24 -1.58
CA ASP A 38 5.86 -2.77 -0.62
C ASP A 38 6.49 -2.77 0.77
N LEU A 39 6.77 -1.57 1.28
CA LEU A 39 7.42 -1.37 2.58
C LEU A 39 6.41 -1.03 3.69
N ALA A 40 5.12 -0.98 3.39
CA ALA A 40 4.09 -0.64 4.36
C ALA A 40 4.04 -1.67 5.49
N ARG A 41 3.96 -1.20 6.74
CA ARG A 41 3.86 -2.03 7.96
C ARG A 41 5.03 -2.98 8.20
N LYS A 42 6.19 -2.70 7.61
CA LYS A 42 7.42 -3.48 7.80
C LYS A 42 8.42 -2.68 8.59
N SER A 43 9.11 -3.34 9.51
CA SER A 43 10.29 -2.78 10.17
C SER A 43 11.45 -2.71 9.17
N MET A 44 12.30 -1.68 9.31
CA MET A 44 13.38 -1.41 8.36
C MET A 44 14.70 -1.20 9.08
N ALA A 45 15.78 -1.63 8.44
CA ALA A 45 17.13 -1.32 8.86
C ALA A 45 17.98 -0.89 7.67
N ILE A 46 18.90 0.06 7.90
CA ILE A 46 19.90 0.46 6.91
C ILE A 46 21.27 0.05 7.43
N VAL A 47 21.96 -0.76 6.65
CA VAL A 47 23.28 -1.29 6.94
C VAL A 47 24.28 -0.67 5.98
N THR A 48 25.41 -0.20 6.50
CA THR A 48 26.53 0.30 5.69
C THR A 48 27.73 -0.63 5.81
N MET A 49 28.55 -0.72 4.76
CA MET A 49 29.78 -1.48 4.79
C MET A 49 30.95 -0.62 5.31
N GLU A 50 31.90 -1.26 5.98
CA GLU A 50 33.17 -0.62 6.36
C GLU A 50 34.07 -0.46 5.13
N THR A 51 34.07 0.73 4.57
CA THR A 51 34.87 1.11 3.40
C THR A 51 35.61 2.41 3.69
N PRO A 52 36.61 2.82 2.87
CA PRO A 52 37.22 4.15 2.99
C PRO A 52 36.19 5.28 2.96
N ASP A 53 35.04 5.07 2.28
CA ASP A 53 33.98 6.05 2.09
C ASP A 53 32.84 5.91 3.13
N SER A 54 33.08 5.17 4.22
CA SER A 54 32.05 4.84 5.23
C SER A 54 31.41 6.05 5.93
N THR A 55 32.14 7.20 6.00
CA THR A 55 31.56 8.45 6.53
C THR A 55 30.50 9.00 5.58
N PHE A 56 30.76 8.97 4.28
CA PHE A 56 29.80 9.36 3.25
C PHE A 56 28.58 8.43 3.28
N ASP A 57 28.81 7.11 3.36
CA ASP A 57 27.72 6.12 3.43
C ASP A 57 26.86 6.30 4.67
N ARG A 58 27.44 6.58 5.83
CA ARG A 58 26.69 6.85 7.06
C ARG A 58 25.78 8.07 6.94
N ASN A 59 26.29 9.18 6.37
CA ASN A 59 25.50 10.39 6.17
C ASN A 59 24.40 10.17 5.12
N THR A 60 24.70 9.41 4.07
CA THR A 60 23.72 8.97 3.06
C THR A 60 22.62 8.11 3.68
N ALA A 61 22.99 7.13 4.52
CA ALA A 61 22.05 6.26 5.23
C ALA A 61 21.14 7.05 6.18
N SER A 62 21.71 8.00 6.95
CA SER A 62 20.96 8.85 7.86
C SER A 62 19.93 9.72 7.12
N ALA A 63 20.30 10.31 6.00
CA ALA A 63 19.37 11.09 5.18
C ALA A 63 18.29 10.21 4.55
N MET A 64 18.64 9.00 4.12
CA MET A 64 17.69 8.02 3.61
C MET A 64 16.70 7.60 4.69
N ALA A 65 17.18 7.30 5.91
CA ALA A 65 16.31 6.93 7.04
C ALA A 65 15.27 8.02 7.33
N ARG A 66 15.70 9.27 7.50
CA ARG A 66 14.80 10.40 7.77
C ARG A 66 13.66 10.54 6.74
N VAL A 67 13.97 10.33 5.46
CA VAL A 67 12.96 10.43 4.39
C VAL A 67 11.98 9.26 4.45
N LEU A 68 12.45 8.05 4.70
CA LEU A 68 11.60 6.87 4.85
C LEU A 68 10.75 6.95 6.13
N GLU A 69 11.32 7.43 7.23
CA GLU A 69 10.62 7.63 8.50
C GLU A 69 9.48 8.62 8.37
N ASN A 70 9.69 9.72 7.66
CA ASN A 70 8.62 10.67 7.38
C ASN A 70 7.46 10.06 6.60
N ASP A 71 7.73 9.18 5.63
CA ASP A 71 6.71 8.58 4.78
C ASP A 71 6.00 7.39 5.44
N TYR A 72 6.75 6.54 6.16
CA TYR A 72 6.25 5.26 6.67
C TYR A 72 5.89 5.28 8.16
N PHE A 73 6.54 6.15 8.95
CA PHE A 73 6.45 6.16 10.41
C PHE A 73 6.04 7.52 10.99
N GLY A 74 5.55 8.44 10.15
CA GLY A 74 5.08 9.75 10.61
C GLY A 74 6.18 10.64 11.19
N GLY A 75 7.44 10.36 10.85
CA GLY A 75 8.62 11.11 11.30
C GLY A 75 9.22 10.58 12.61
N GLU A 76 8.73 9.46 13.14
CA GLU A 76 9.37 8.79 14.27
C GLU A 76 10.68 8.12 13.84
N GLU A 77 11.75 8.33 14.58
CA GLU A 77 13.07 7.75 14.35
C GLU A 77 13.08 6.28 14.81
N VAL A 78 12.76 5.37 13.91
CA VAL A 78 12.62 3.93 14.20
C VAL A 78 13.50 3.05 13.31
N ILE A 79 14.11 3.60 12.25
CA ILE A 79 14.96 2.85 11.33
C ILE A 79 16.35 2.66 11.95
N GLY A 80 16.67 1.43 12.31
CA GLY A 80 18.00 1.10 12.84
C GLY A 80 19.10 1.29 11.80
N MET A 81 20.23 1.88 12.22
CA MET A 81 21.41 2.03 11.39
C MET A 81 22.56 1.17 11.93
N TYR A 82 23.09 0.31 11.07
CA TYR A 82 24.11 -0.68 11.42
C TYR A 82 25.33 -0.56 10.52
N ARG A 83 26.43 -1.16 10.94
CA ARG A 83 27.66 -1.26 10.16
C ARG A 83 28.17 -2.70 10.18
N VAL A 84 28.63 -3.16 9.02
CA VAL A 84 29.21 -4.49 8.87
C VAL A 84 30.56 -4.42 8.14
N PRO A 85 31.44 -5.40 8.33
CA PRO A 85 32.67 -5.51 7.55
C PRO A 85 32.37 -5.52 6.04
N ALA A 86 33.34 -5.01 5.26
CA ALA A 86 33.23 -5.07 3.81
C ALA A 86 33.14 -6.52 3.33
N ALA A 87 32.22 -6.76 2.39
CA ALA A 87 32.06 -8.06 1.75
C ALA A 87 32.32 -7.95 0.25
N ASP A 88 32.99 -8.94 -0.31
CA ASP A 88 33.31 -8.98 -1.75
C ASP A 88 32.07 -9.08 -2.64
N SER A 89 31.01 -9.71 -2.11
CA SER A 89 29.74 -9.87 -2.82
C SER A 89 28.56 -9.85 -1.86
N VAL A 90 27.44 -9.36 -2.35
CA VAL A 90 26.16 -9.39 -1.61
C VAL A 90 25.35 -10.59 -2.08
N SER A 91 25.31 -11.63 -1.24
CA SER A 91 24.51 -12.84 -1.48
C SER A 91 23.16 -12.79 -0.73
N VAL A 92 22.25 -13.70 -1.06
CA VAL A 92 21.00 -13.87 -0.32
C VAL A 92 21.27 -14.28 1.12
N GLU A 93 22.26 -15.15 1.35
CA GLU A 93 22.66 -15.63 2.67
C GLU A 93 23.14 -14.48 3.57
N LEU A 94 23.97 -13.58 3.03
CA LEU A 94 24.40 -12.37 3.74
C LEU A 94 23.18 -11.51 4.12
N MET A 95 22.27 -11.29 3.18
CA MET A 95 21.10 -10.44 3.46
C MET A 95 20.16 -11.08 4.49
N ARG A 96 20.03 -12.41 4.48
CA ARG A 96 19.27 -13.13 5.53
C ARG A 96 19.93 -13.00 6.91
N SER A 97 21.24 -13.10 7.01
CA SER A 97 21.94 -12.90 8.28
C SER A 97 21.72 -11.47 8.80
N LEU A 98 21.76 -10.47 7.91
CA LEU A 98 21.48 -9.09 8.31
C LEU A 98 20.05 -8.88 8.82
N VAL A 99 19.06 -9.54 8.23
CA VAL A 99 17.68 -9.55 8.77
C VAL A 99 17.65 -10.11 10.17
N MET A 100 18.32 -11.23 10.42
CA MET A 100 18.38 -11.84 11.75
C MET A 100 19.11 -10.96 12.76
N ASP A 101 20.21 -10.34 12.37
CA ASP A 101 21.05 -9.51 13.23
C ASP A 101 20.39 -8.16 13.57
N THR A 102 19.56 -7.63 12.66
CA THR A 102 18.89 -6.33 12.83
C THR A 102 17.45 -6.45 13.34
N GLU A 103 16.88 -7.65 13.33
CA GLU A 103 15.47 -7.94 13.65
C GLU A 103 14.48 -7.13 12.78
N ALA A 104 14.91 -6.74 11.58
CA ALA A 104 14.10 -5.96 10.66
C ALA A 104 13.50 -6.83 9.55
N ASP A 105 12.27 -6.52 9.12
CA ASP A 105 11.63 -7.21 7.99
C ASP A 105 12.32 -6.89 6.67
N VAL A 106 12.82 -5.64 6.53
CA VAL A 106 13.49 -5.16 5.32
C VAL A 106 14.86 -4.57 5.67
N VAL A 107 15.88 -5.07 5.00
CA VAL A 107 17.25 -4.57 5.15
C VAL A 107 17.71 -3.90 3.86
N PHE A 108 18.21 -2.68 4.02
CA PHE A 108 18.90 -1.90 2.97
C PHE A 108 20.40 -1.95 3.25
N LEU A 109 21.17 -2.60 2.36
CA LEU A 109 22.63 -2.63 2.45
C LEU A 109 23.21 -1.63 1.46
N LEU A 110 23.82 -0.57 1.98
CA LEU A 110 24.35 0.56 1.23
C LEU A 110 25.88 0.50 1.16
N ASN A 111 26.42 0.76 -0.02
CA ASN A 111 27.85 0.90 -0.26
C ASN A 111 28.07 1.92 -1.37
N SER A 112 28.92 2.92 -1.12
CA SER A 112 29.32 3.90 -2.12
C SER A 112 30.82 3.82 -2.39
N THR A 113 31.22 4.26 -3.58
CA THR A 113 32.61 4.44 -3.97
C THR A 113 32.75 5.84 -4.53
N LEU A 114 33.60 6.64 -3.87
CA LEU A 114 34.00 7.96 -4.33
C LEU A 114 35.27 7.81 -5.20
N THR A 115 35.33 8.53 -6.30
CA THR A 115 36.47 8.50 -7.20
C THR A 115 36.96 9.96 -7.42
N PRO A 116 37.61 10.57 -6.41
CA PRO A 116 38.15 11.91 -6.58
C PRO A 116 39.28 11.88 -7.61
N GLY A 117 39.26 12.83 -8.54
CA GLY A 117 40.34 13.06 -9.50
C GLY A 117 41.24 14.22 -9.08
N GLU A 118 42.05 14.70 -9.99
CA GLU A 118 42.85 15.92 -9.79
C GLU A 118 41.97 17.16 -9.60
N ASP A 119 40.83 17.19 -10.28
CA ASP A 119 39.78 18.20 -10.10
C ASP A 119 38.92 17.85 -8.88
N THR A 120 39.21 18.47 -7.75
CA THR A 120 38.46 18.31 -6.50
C THR A 120 37.12 19.05 -6.47
N THR A 121 36.80 19.83 -7.50
CA THR A 121 35.51 20.50 -7.62
C THR A 121 34.37 19.56 -8.06
N ARG A 122 34.73 18.38 -8.56
CA ARG A 122 33.81 17.37 -9.06
C ARG A 122 34.24 15.98 -8.61
N VAL A 123 33.40 15.33 -7.80
CA VAL A 123 33.69 13.99 -7.25
C VAL A 123 32.66 12.99 -7.79
N PRO A 124 33.04 12.11 -8.72
CA PRO A 124 32.18 11.02 -9.12
C PRO A 124 31.92 10.08 -7.95
N VAL A 125 30.61 9.72 -7.77
CA VAL A 125 30.17 8.72 -6.79
C VAL A 125 29.38 7.62 -7.50
N LYS A 126 29.67 6.39 -7.14
CA LYS A 126 28.87 5.20 -7.49
C LYS A 126 28.26 4.65 -6.21
N THR A 127 26.95 4.49 -6.19
CA THR A 127 26.24 3.94 -5.03
C THR A 127 25.59 2.63 -5.43
N ASN A 128 25.83 1.58 -4.65
CA ASN A 128 25.15 0.29 -4.75
C ASN A 128 24.25 0.14 -3.52
N LEU A 129 22.99 -0.17 -3.77
CA LEU A 129 22.02 -0.46 -2.73
C LEU A 129 21.44 -1.83 -3.01
N SER A 130 21.58 -2.73 -2.05
CA SER A 130 20.95 -4.05 -2.07
C SER A 130 19.83 -4.05 -1.04
N VAL A 131 18.63 -4.49 -1.44
CA VAL A 131 17.46 -4.52 -0.58
C VAL A 131 16.94 -5.95 -0.53
N TYR A 132 16.68 -6.42 0.68
CA TYR A 132 16.09 -7.71 0.92
C TYR A 132 14.87 -7.57 1.83
N ASP A 133 13.77 -8.15 1.41
CA ASP A 133 12.47 -8.15 2.09
C ASP A 133 12.17 -9.59 2.52
N SER A 134 12.29 -9.87 3.81
CA SER A 134 12.08 -11.21 4.37
C SER A 134 10.62 -11.69 4.27
N MET A 135 9.69 -10.76 4.07
CA MET A 135 8.26 -11.03 3.95
C MET A 135 7.80 -11.24 2.49
N SER A 136 8.73 -11.20 1.54
CA SER A 136 8.46 -11.29 0.10
C SER A 136 9.24 -12.45 -0.55
N GLU A 137 9.50 -12.35 -1.86
CA GLU A 137 10.30 -13.34 -2.58
C GLU A 137 11.74 -13.38 -2.06
N ASP A 138 12.30 -14.57 -1.96
CA ASP A 138 13.67 -14.82 -1.49
C ASP A 138 14.71 -14.39 -2.52
N LYS A 139 14.80 -13.09 -2.74
CA LYS A 139 15.74 -12.47 -3.68
C LYS A 139 16.28 -11.13 -3.19
N VAL A 140 17.50 -10.80 -3.61
CA VAL A 140 18.11 -9.49 -3.38
C VAL A 140 17.78 -8.56 -4.54
N HIS A 141 17.10 -7.46 -4.23
CA HIS A 141 16.86 -6.38 -5.17
C HIS A 141 18.06 -5.45 -5.19
N ARG A 142 18.64 -5.19 -6.39
CA ARG A 142 19.86 -4.39 -6.53
C ARG A 142 19.57 -3.11 -7.31
N PHE A 143 19.94 -2.00 -6.70
CA PHE A 143 19.81 -0.67 -7.27
C PHE A 143 21.19 -0.04 -7.38
N LYS A 144 21.51 0.49 -8.55
CA LYS A 144 22.78 1.19 -8.80
C LYS A 144 22.50 2.66 -9.10
N GLY A 145 23.28 3.53 -8.49
CA GLY A 145 23.26 4.96 -8.74
C GLY A 145 24.63 5.48 -9.15
N GLN A 146 24.64 6.52 -9.97
CA GLN A 146 25.85 7.28 -10.28
C GLN A 146 25.50 8.76 -10.24
N ALA A 147 26.40 9.55 -9.68
CA ALA A 147 26.29 11.00 -9.64
C ALA A 147 27.68 11.64 -9.69
N VAL A 148 27.71 12.92 -10.01
CA VAL A 148 28.91 13.75 -9.83
C VAL A 148 28.56 14.76 -8.76
N LEU A 149 29.26 14.68 -7.64
CA LEU A 149 29.11 15.61 -6.53
C LEU A 149 29.84 16.90 -6.86
N VAL A 150 29.27 18.02 -6.45
CA VAL A 150 29.93 19.34 -6.48
C VAL A 150 30.06 19.77 -5.02
N PRO A 151 31.24 19.51 -4.39
CA PRO A 151 31.42 19.77 -2.97
C PRO A 151 31.22 21.25 -2.61
N LYS A 152 30.32 21.50 -1.66
CA LYS A 152 30.01 22.86 -1.17
C LYS A 152 31.08 23.34 -0.16
N ASN A 153 31.55 22.42 0.66
CA ASN A 153 32.51 22.67 1.73
C ASN A 153 33.93 22.14 1.41
N GLY A 154 34.15 21.80 0.13
CA GLY A 154 35.36 21.11 -0.29
C GLY A 154 35.30 19.60 -0.08
N ILE A 155 36.29 18.87 -0.60
CA ILE A 155 36.32 17.41 -0.60
C ILE A 155 36.44 16.79 0.81
N SER A 156 36.89 17.58 1.78
CA SER A 156 37.04 17.13 3.17
C SER A 156 35.69 16.99 3.92
N ASP A 157 34.63 17.64 3.44
CA ASP A 157 33.31 17.55 4.02
C ASP A 157 32.26 17.40 2.91
N LEU A 158 31.89 16.16 2.62
CA LEU A 158 30.86 15.78 1.66
C LEU A 158 29.49 15.49 2.33
N SER A 159 29.27 15.92 3.57
CA SER A 159 28.03 15.67 4.30
C SER A 159 26.81 16.23 3.58
N PRO A 160 26.79 17.47 3.04
CA PRO A 160 25.62 17.99 2.34
C PRO A 160 25.31 17.22 1.05
N GLU A 161 26.34 16.74 0.36
CA GLU A 161 26.20 15.94 -0.85
C GLU A 161 25.68 14.55 -0.53
N ALA A 162 26.17 13.93 0.55
CA ALA A 162 25.68 12.65 1.07
C ALA A 162 24.18 12.73 1.44
N GLU A 163 23.76 13.79 2.13
CA GLU A 163 22.36 14.03 2.44
C GLU A 163 21.49 14.12 1.17
N THR A 164 21.99 14.85 0.16
CA THR A 164 21.28 14.96 -1.13
C THR A 164 21.16 13.61 -1.83
N VAL A 165 22.22 12.80 -1.80
CA VAL A 165 22.23 11.44 -2.39
C VAL A 165 21.28 10.54 -1.63
N GLY A 166 21.30 10.52 -0.30
CA GLY A 166 20.43 9.71 0.53
C GLY A 166 18.95 10.04 0.32
N GLY A 167 18.60 11.33 0.31
CA GLY A 167 17.25 11.77 0.00
C GLY A 167 16.78 11.30 -1.38
N ARG A 168 17.65 11.41 -2.40
CA ARG A 168 17.32 10.95 -3.76
C ARG A 168 17.17 9.43 -3.87
N ILE A 169 17.98 8.67 -3.14
CA ILE A 169 17.82 7.21 -3.07
C ILE A 169 16.49 6.87 -2.45
N ALA A 170 16.14 7.49 -1.32
CA ALA A 170 14.91 7.23 -0.59
C ALA A 170 13.65 7.48 -1.44
N THR A 171 13.66 8.48 -2.34
CA THR A 171 12.48 8.78 -3.18
C THR A 171 12.01 7.61 -4.05
N ARG A 172 12.88 6.65 -4.35
CA ARG A 172 12.52 5.43 -5.09
C ARG A 172 11.62 4.49 -4.29
N PHE A 173 11.68 4.60 -2.98
CA PHE A 173 11.02 3.72 -2.03
C PHE A 173 9.82 4.38 -1.35
N LEU A 174 9.55 5.66 -1.63
CA LEU A 174 8.40 6.36 -1.09
C LEU A 174 7.09 5.77 -1.61
N SER A 175 6.08 5.82 -0.78
CA SER A 175 4.73 5.41 -1.15
C SER A 175 4.21 6.21 -2.32
N ASN A 176 3.53 5.52 -3.21
CA ASN A 176 2.80 6.17 -4.29
C ASN A 176 1.31 6.20 -3.93
N TRP A 177 0.74 7.38 -3.76
CA TRP A 177 -0.68 7.54 -3.46
C TRP A 177 -1.45 7.72 -4.77
N LYS A 178 -2.52 6.96 -4.93
CA LYS A 178 -3.37 7.02 -6.11
C LYS A 178 -4.84 7.01 -5.69
N THR A 179 -5.58 8.02 -6.14
CA THR A 179 -7.04 8.02 -5.98
C THR A 179 -7.63 6.84 -6.75
N GLN A 180 -8.35 5.98 -6.05
CA GLN A 180 -9.11 4.88 -6.62
C GLN A 180 -10.59 5.05 -6.34
N THR A 181 -11.43 4.58 -7.28
CA THR A 181 -12.87 4.56 -7.11
C THR A 181 -13.31 3.18 -6.66
N PHE A 182 -14.08 3.17 -5.59
CA PHE A 182 -14.76 2.00 -5.06
C PHE A 182 -16.26 2.23 -5.13
N SER A 183 -17.04 1.18 -5.28
CA SER A 183 -18.48 1.29 -5.42
C SER A 183 -19.17 0.57 -4.28
N LEU A 184 -20.09 1.25 -3.64
CA LEU A 184 -20.96 0.74 -2.59
C LEU A 184 -22.40 0.80 -3.09
N TYR A 185 -23.26 -0.09 -2.60
CA TYR A 185 -24.67 -0.04 -2.87
C TYR A 185 -25.42 0.65 -1.73
N TYR A 186 -26.57 1.25 -2.05
CA TYR A 186 -27.53 1.73 -1.08
C TYR A 186 -28.94 1.64 -1.62
N PHE A 187 -29.93 1.71 -0.72
CA PHE A 187 -31.32 1.78 -1.08
C PHE A 187 -31.91 3.13 -0.71
N ASP A 188 -32.69 3.69 -1.62
CA ASP A 188 -33.51 4.88 -1.39
C ASP A 188 -34.96 4.42 -1.05
N ASP A 189 -35.09 3.82 0.13
CA ASP A 189 -36.36 3.30 0.64
C ASP A 189 -36.62 3.76 2.08
N PHE A 190 -37.48 3.06 2.80
CA PHE A 190 -37.84 3.36 4.20
C PHE A 190 -36.63 3.39 5.15
N ASN A 191 -35.54 2.76 4.77
CA ASN A 191 -34.27 2.74 5.52
C ASN A 191 -33.18 3.61 4.87
N ALA A 192 -33.53 4.51 3.95
CA ALA A 192 -32.58 5.36 3.23
C ALA A 192 -31.62 6.08 4.18
N SER A 193 -32.11 6.61 5.30
CA SER A 193 -31.29 7.31 6.29
C SER A 193 -30.21 6.44 6.94
N GLU A 194 -30.47 5.14 7.16
CA GLU A 194 -29.47 4.21 7.69
C GLU A 194 -28.43 3.86 6.61
N TRP A 195 -28.82 3.66 5.35
CA TRP A 195 -27.92 3.46 4.24
C TRP A 195 -27.02 4.67 4.01
N GLU A 196 -27.60 5.88 3.98
CA GLU A 196 -26.86 7.13 3.85
C GLU A 196 -25.86 7.33 4.99
N LYS A 197 -26.24 7.01 6.23
CA LYS A 197 -25.36 7.06 7.38
C LYS A 197 -24.15 6.13 7.24
N ALA A 198 -24.34 4.91 6.72
CA ALA A 198 -23.23 4.00 6.45
C ALA A 198 -22.31 4.54 5.36
N LEU A 199 -22.84 5.16 4.30
CA LEU A 199 -22.05 5.82 3.27
C LEU A 199 -21.27 7.01 3.84
N GLU A 200 -21.86 7.81 4.74
CA GLU A 200 -21.18 8.91 5.41
C GLU A 200 -20.00 8.42 6.25
N TYR A 201 -20.15 7.32 7.00
CA TYR A 201 -19.05 6.70 7.72
C TYR A 201 -17.95 6.21 6.76
N SER A 202 -18.34 5.58 5.65
CA SER A 202 -17.40 5.13 4.62
C SER A 202 -16.61 6.29 4.00
N TYR A 203 -17.27 7.41 3.73
CA TYR A 203 -16.62 8.62 3.23
C TYR A 203 -15.59 9.20 4.21
N LYS A 204 -15.85 9.05 5.52
CA LYS A 204 -14.93 9.46 6.60
C LYS A 204 -13.86 8.39 6.92
N ASN A 205 -13.75 7.32 6.14
CA ASN A 205 -12.89 6.16 6.38
C ASN A 205 -13.18 5.42 7.70
N ASP A 206 -14.35 5.62 8.30
CA ASP A 206 -14.79 4.91 9.50
C ASP A 206 -15.57 3.63 9.11
N PHE A 207 -14.83 2.71 8.47
CA PHE A 207 -15.43 1.49 7.93
C PHE A 207 -16.01 0.59 9.02
N GLY A 208 -15.45 0.62 10.24
CA GLY A 208 -15.99 -0.12 11.36
C GLY A 208 -17.44 0.26 11.67
N LYS A 209 -17.73 1.58 11.79
CA LYS A 209 -19.10 2.05 12.01
C LYS A 209 -20.02 1.83 10.81
N ALA A 210 -19.48 1.90 9.58
CA ALA A 210 -20.27 1.57 8.40
C ALA A 210 -20.72 0.10 8.44
N VAL A 211 -19.81 -0.81 8.78
CA VAL A 211 -20.13 -2.24 8.97
C VAL A 211 -21.19 -2.46 10.03
N ASP A 212 -21.10 -1.79 11.19
CA ASP A 212 -22.12 -1.91 12.25
C ASP A 212 -23.52 -1.54 11.76
N VAL A 213 -23.61 -0.58 10.84
CA VAL A 213 -24.89 -0.21 10.22
C VAL A 213 -25.35 -1.29 9.25
N TRP A 214 -24.51 -1.74 8.32
CA TRP A 214 -24.88 -2.76 7.33
C TRP A 214 -25.22 -4.11 7.96
N MET A 215 -24.58 -4.49 9.07
CA MET A 215 -24.86 -5.70 9.81
C MET A 215 -26.35 -5.82 10.24
N LYS A 216 -27.07 -4.70 10.39
CA LYS A 216 -28.51 -4.71 10.68
C LYS A 216 -29.33 -5.26 9.52
N PHE A 217 -28.81 -5.21 8.31
CA PHE A 217 -29.49 -5.61 7.08
C PHE A 217 -29.09 -7.00 6.58
N THR A 218 -28.10 -7.65 7.20
CA THR A 218 -27.69 -9.03 6.84
C THR A 218 -28.69 -10.09 7.28
N LYS A 219 -29.62 -9.72 8.17
CA LYS A 219 -30.65 -10.62 8.70
C LYS A 219 -32.02 -10.01 8.46
N GLY A 220 -32.85 -10.70 7.69
CA GLY A 220 -34.21 -10.23 7.37
C GLY A 220 -34.29 -9.40 6.08
N GLY A 221 -35.48 -9.02 5.69
CA GLY A 221 -35.72 -8.35 4.41
C GLY A 221 -35.65 -9.27 3.19
N THR A 222 -35.45 -8.68 2.01
CA THR A 222 -35.31 -9.44 0.75
C THR A 222 -33.90 -10.00 0.59
N ALA A 223 -33.74 -11.06 -0.21
CA ALA A 223 -32.44 -11.61 -0.57
C ALA A 223 -31.52 -10.51 -1.14
N LEU A 224 -32.03 -9.67 -2.04
CA LEU A 224 -31.32 -8.56 -2.61
C LEU A 224 -30.77 -7.57 -1.54
N LYS A 225 -31.57 -7.26 -0.50
CA LYS A 225 -31.12 -6.36 0.58
C LYS A 225 -30.00 -6.97 1.40
N ARG A 226 -30.08 -8.27 1.70
CA ARG A 226 -29.03 -9.00 2.42
C ARG A 226 -27.77 -9.05 1.59
N ALA A 227 -27.86 -9.43 0.30
CA ALA A 227 -26.73 -9.47 -0.61
C ALA A 227 -26.01 -8.12 -0.71
N VAL A 228 -26.76 -7.02 -0.80
CA VAL A 228 -26.22 -5.67 -0.85
C VAL A 228 -25.47 -5.31 0.43
N ALA A 229 -26.03 -5.65 1.59
CA ALA A 229 -25.38 -5.41 2.88
C ALA A 229 -24.07 -6.22 3.00
N ASP A 230 -24.12 -7.52 2.66
CA ASP A 230 -22.97 -8.41 2.68
C ASP A 230 -21.87 -7.96 1.71
N TYR A 231 -22.24 -7.49 0.50
CA TYR A 231 -21.29 -6.91 -0.45
C TYR A 231 -20.61 -5.65 0.10
N ASN A 232 -21.37 -4.74 0.72
CA ASN A 232 -20.82 -3.51 1.29
C ASN A 232 -19.87 -3.84 2.46
N ILE A 233 -20.20 -4.84 3.28
CA ILE A 233 -19.31 -5.33 4.34
C ILE A 233 -18.05 -5.95 3.72
N ALA A 234 -18.19 -6.76 2.65
CA ALA A 234 -17.04 -7.30 1.93
C ALA A 234 -16.13 -6.19 1.40
N MET A 235 -16.70 -5.12 0.83
CA MET A 235 -15.92 -3.97 0.37
C MET A 235 -15.22 -3.24 1.52
N ALA A 236 -15.90 -3.06 2.66
CA ALA A 236 -15.27 -2.46 3.84
C ALA A 236 -14.11 -3.30 4.37
N MET A 237 -14.27 -4.64 4.46
CA MET A 237 -13.18 -5.55 4.84
C MET A 237 -12.00 -5.46 3.86
N TYR A 238 -12.27 -5.37 2.55
CA TYR A 238 -11.25 -5.15 1.54
C TYR A 238 -10.47 -3.84 1.77
N LEU A 239 -11.18 -2.75 2.10
CA LEU A 239 -10.57 -1.44 2.36
C LEU A 239 -9.81 -1.40 3.70
N MET A 240 -10.19 -2.24 4.67
CA MET A 240 -9.45 -2.48 5.91
C MET A 240 -8.34 -3.51 5.77
N GLU A 241 -8.10 -4.01 4.54
CA GLU A 241 -7.06 -4.98 4.17
C GLU A 241 -7.25 -6.38 4.79
N ASP A 242 -8.44 -6.70 5.31
CA ASP A 242 -8.81 -8.06 5.69
C ASP A 242 -9.41 -8.80 4.49
N TYR A 243 -8.52 -9.23 3.59
CA TYR A 243 -8.92 -9.82 2.31
C TYR A 243 -9.60 -11.18 2.45
N GLU A 244 -9.23 -11.95 3.47
CA GLU A 244 -9.86 -13.24 3.72
C GLU A 244 -11.30 -13.09 4.23
N LEU A 245 -11.54 -12.15 5.14
CA LEU A 245 -12.87 -11.86 5.63
C LEU A 245 -13.71 -11.19 4.55
N SER A 246 -13.10 -10.33 3.73
CA SER A 246 -13.73 -9.76 2.55
C SER A 246 -14.24 -10.84 1.59
N ALA A 247 -13.43 -11.88 1.31
CA ALA A 247 -13.85 -13.00 0.46
C ALA A 247 -15.07 -13.74 1.05
N LYS A 248 -15.06 -14.01 2.35
CA LYS A 248 -16.16 -14.70 3.04
C LYS A 248 -17.48 -13.92 2.95
N TRP A 249 -17.45 -12.60 3.19
CA TRP A 249 -18.63 -11.76 3.08
C TRP A 249 -19.15 -11.67 1.64
N LEU A 250 -18.23 -11.64 0.66
CA LEU A 250 -18.61 -11.64 -0.75
C LEU A 250 -19.24 -12.98 -1.17
N ASP A 251 -18.78 -14.11 -0.60
CA ASP A 251 -19.40 -15.42 -0.82
C ASP A 251 -20.84 -15.47 -0.27
N LEU A 252 -21.10 -14.83 0.88
CA LEU A 252 -22.45 -14.71 1.42
C LEU A 252 -23.34 -13.86 0.51
N ALA A 253 -22.84 -12.72 0.02
CA ALA A 253 -23.57 -11.88 -0.93
C ALA A 253 -23.97 -12.66 -2.19
N ASP A 254 -23.01 -13.38 -2.80
CA ASP A 254 -23.21 -14.14 -4.03
C ASP A 254 -24.18 -15.35 -3.85
N GLN A 255 -24.30 -15.90 -2.61
CA GLN A 255 -25.28 -16.93 -2.28
C GLN A 255 -26.71 -16.39 -2.22
N GLU A 256 -26.89 -15.14 -1.82
CA GLU A 256 -28.21 -14.51 -1.73
C GLU A 256 -28.68 -13.96 -3.08
N GLU A 257 -27.82 -13.24 -3.81
CA GLU A 257 -28.15 -12.61 -5.09
C GLU A 257 -26.89 -12.27 -5.89
N ASN A 258 -26.95 -12.42 -7.20
CA ASN A 258 -25.82 -12.08 -8.10
C ASN A 258 -25.77 -10.56 -8.35
N LEU A 259 -24.87 -9.87 -7.67
CA LEU A 259 -24.71 -8.42 -7.81
C LEU A 259 -23.69 -8.08 -8.92
N SER A 260 -24.00 -7.08 -9.72
CA SER A 260 -23.15 -6.68 -10.87
C SER A 260 -21.72 -6.27 -10.49
N LEU A 261 -21.49 -5.80 -9.26
CA LEU A 261 -20.17 -5.38 -8.79
C LEU A 261 -19.36 -6.50 -8.13
N SER A 262 -19.96 -7.65 -7.82
CA SER A 262 -19.30 -8.77 -7.10
C SER A 262 -18.06 -9.28 -7.83
N SER A 263 -18.16 -9.48 -9.14
CA SER A 263 -17.03 -10.00 -9.94
C SER A 263 -15.81 -9.08 -9.89
N GLY A 264 -16.03 -7.76 -9.93
CA GLY A 264 -14.96 -6.75 -9.83
C GLY A 264 -14.26 -6.77 -8.48
N LEU A 265 -15.02 -6.87 -7.38
CA LEU A 265 -14.47 -6.96 -6.04
C LEU A 265 -13.73 -8.30 -5.85
N ARG A 266 -14.27 -9.41 -6.31
CA ARG A 266 -13.65 -10.73 -6.25
C ARG A 266 -12.28 -10.76 -6.95
N LYS A 267 -12.18 -10.14 -8.13
CA LYS A 267 -10.91 -10.01 -8.84
C LYS A 267 -9.87 -9.25 -8.00
N ARG A 268 -10.26 -8.14 -7.37
CA ARG A 268 -9.38 -7.35 -6.49
C ARG A 268 -8.91 -8.16 -5.28
N ILE A 269 -9.82 -8.88 -4.61
CA ILE A 269 -9.52 -9.74 -3.46
C ILE A 269 -8.51 -10.82 -3.85
N ASN A 270 -8.77 -11.54 -4.96
CA ASN A 270 -7.88 -12.61 -5.43
C ASN A 270 -6.48 -12.09 -5.76
N GLN A 271 -6.35 -10.91 -6.36
CA GLN A 271 -5.06 -10.28 -6.60
C GLN A 271 -4.28 -10.01 -5.31
N LYS A 272 -4.97 -9.57 -4.26
CA LYS A 272 -4.35 -9.32 -2.95
C LYS A 272 -3.97 -10.60 -2.19
N LEU A 273 -4.74 -11.66 -2.35
CA LEU A 273 -4.45 -12.98 -1.77
C LEU A 273 -3.43 -13.80 -2.57
N GLY A 274 -2.86 -13.25 -3.67
CA GLY A 274 -1.94 -13.98 -4.54
C GLY A 274 -2.59 -15.14 -5.31
N LYS A 275 -3.93 -15.21 -5.30
CA LYS A 275 -4.68 -16.21 -6.08
C LYS A 275 -4.76 -15.72 -7.52
N VAL A 276 -3.93 -16.28 -8.39
CA VAL A 276 -4.03 -16.08 -9.85
C VAL A 276 -5.40 -16.61 -10.28
N ALA A 277 -6.20 -15.77 -10.94
CA ALA A 277 -7.40 -16.25 -11.59
C ALA A 277 -6.98 -17.26 -12.65
N GLU A 278 -7.34 -18.54 -12.48
CA GLU A 278 -7.35 -19.49 -13.60
C GLU A 278 -8.30 -18.91 -14.63
N ILE A 279 -7.73 -18.51 -15.76
CA ILE A 279 -8.49 -18.07 -16.94
C ILE A 279 -9.00 -19.34 -17.58
N GLU A 280 -10.29 -19.66 -17.39
CA GLU A 280 -11.02 -20.56 -18.27
C GLU A 280 -11.32 -19.91 -19.63
#